data_e678a0bf2d30991b4800a60c3ad873c5
#
_entry.id   e678a0bf2d30991b4800a60c3ad873c5
#
_cell.length_a   1.000
_cell.length_b   1.000
_cell.length_c   1.000
_cell.angle_alpha   90.00
_cell.angle_beta   90.00
_cell.angle_gamma   90.00
#
_symmetry.space_group_name_H-M   'P 1'
#
loop_
_entity.id
_entity.type
_entity.pdbx_description
1 polymer ?
#
loop_
_entity_poly.entity_id
_entity_poly.type
_entity_poly.pdbx_seq_one_letter_code
_entity_poly.pdbx_strand_id
1 'polypeptide(L)'
;MFYFDKKDDRVLFCDNRQLKTILCDGRDYEINPDVLADFTALPFEDDTFSLVVFDPPHLLHNTESEITGWQQIKYGALTGDWKSELRKGFAECFRVLKPDGVLIFKWNETNIKVSEILKLTPVKPLVGHKSGKRSNTHWICFIKN
;
A
#
# COMPACT_ATOMS: atom_id res chain seq x y z
N MET A 1 -8.54 1.71 -9.85
CA MET A 1 -8.27 2.62 -8.73
C MET A 1 -9.55 2.76 -7.95
N PHE A 2 -9.49 2.78 -6.65
CA PHE A 2 -10.68 2.75 -5.78
C PHE A 2 -11.09 4.13 -5.23
N TYR A 3 -10.31 5.18 -5.49
CA TYR A 3 -10.71 6.55 -5.17
C TYR A 3 -11.67 7.08 -6.23
N PHE A 4 -12.78 7.68 -5.79
CA PHE A 4 -13.78 8.29 -6.68
C PHE A 4 -13.25 9.59 -7.30
N ASP A 5 -12.55 10.39 -6.48
CA ASP A 5 -11.88 11.62 -6.93
C ASP A 5 -10.43 11.61 -6.44
N LYS A 6 -9.51 11.81 -7.36
CA LYS A 6 -8.07 11.91 -7.06
C LYS A 6 -7.64 13.33 -6.63
N LYS A 7 -8.54 14.28 -6.73
CA LYS A 7 -8.32 15.68 -6.35
C LYS A 7 -9.14 16.08 -5.11
N ASP A 8 -9.70 15.09 -4.41
CA ASP A 8 -10.44 15.32 -3.17
C ASP A 8 -9.46 15.85 -2.13
N ASP A 9 -9.70 17.08 -1.63
CA ASP A 9 -8.87 17.79 -0.66
C ASP A 9 -8.83 17.14 0.74
N ARG A 10 -9.73 16.18 0.98
CA ARG A 10 -9.73 15.39 2.21
C ARG A 10 -8.75 14.21 2.16
N VAL A 11 -8.14 13.94 1.00
CA VAL A 11 -7.24 12.80 0.78
C VAL A 11 -5.85 13.31 0.44
N LEU A 12 -4.84 12.80 1.11
CA LEU A 12 -3.44 13.07 0.86
C LEU A 12 -2.79 11.79 0.30
N PHE A 13 -2.26 11.88 -0.90
CA PHE A 13 -1.63 10.76 -1.58
C PHE A 13 -0.13 10.76 -1.37
N CYS A 14 0.40 9.61 -0.92
CA CYS A 14 1.83 9.37 -0.72
C CYS A 14 2.33 8.25 -1.63
N ASP A 15 3.49 8.43 -2.20
CA ASP A 15 4.26 7.39 -2.91
C ASP A 15 5.74 7.75 -2.76
N ASN A 16 6.64 6.78 -2.76
CA ASN A 16 8.06 7.02 -2.75
C ASN A 16 8.64 7.28 -4.14
N ARG A 17 7.79 7.32 -5.16
CA ARG A 17 8.15 7.54 -6.57
C ARG A 17 7.45 8.76 -7.12
N GLN A 18 8.18 9.49 -7.96
CA GLN A 18 7.62 10.51 -8.82
C GLN A 18 8.13 10.26 -10.23
N LEU A 19 7.24 9.94 -11.16
CA LEU A 19 7.62 9.64 -12.53
C LEU A 19 6.51 9.97 -13.52
N LYS A 20 6.93 10.26 -14.74
CA LYS A 20 6.05 10.38 -15.91
C LYS A 20 6.62 9.52 -17.04
N THR A 21 5.81 8.64 -17.61
CA THR A 21 6.24 7.71 -18.66
C THR A 21 5.07 7.36 -19.56
N ILE A 22 5.37 6.66 -20.65
CA ILE A 22 4.36 6.09 -21.55
C ILE A 22 4.37 4.57 -21.34
N LEU A 23 3.20 4.00 -21.09
CA LEU A 23 3.06 2.56 -20.95
C LEU A 23 3.22 1.84 -22.31
N CYS A 24 3.46 0.54 -22.28
CA CYS A 24 3.61 -0.28 -23.49
C CYS A 24 2.37 -0.27 -24.41
N ASP A 25 1.21 0.12 -23.91
CA ASP A 25 -0.04 0.29 -24.66
C ASP A 25 -0.23 1.72 -25.18
N GLY A 26 0.78 2.60 -25.07
CA GLY A 26 0.77 3.97 -25.55
C GLY A 26 0.07 4.99 -24.65
N ARG A 27 -0.43 4.58 -23.47
CA ARG A 27 -1.08 5.50 -22.54
C ARG A 27 -0.06 6.26 -21.70
N ASP A 28 -0.30 7.56 -21.51
CA ASP A 28 0.44 8.34 -20.52
C ASP A 28 0.21 7.77 -19.11
N TYR A 29 1.28 7.63 -18.37
CA TYR A 29 1.25 7.19 -16.98
C TYR A 29 2.08 8.13 -16.12
N GLU A 30 1.47 8.62 -15.06
CA GLU A 30 2.09 9.56 -14.13
C GLU A 30 1.86 9.10 -12.69
N ILE A 31 2.92 9.14 -11.90
CA ILE A 31 2.89 9.08 -10.45
C ILE A 31 3.35 10.46 -9.98
N ASN A 32 2.44 11.20 -9.38
CA ASN A 32 2.69 12.52 -8.82
C ASN A 32 1.96 12.63 -7.49
N PRO A 33 2.57 12.12 -6.40
CA PRO A 33 1.95 12.16 -5.08
C PRO A 33 1.94 13.58 -4.51
N ASP A 34 1.04 13.85 -3.58
CA ASP A 34 1.02 15.09 -2.80
C ASP A 34 2.24 15.17 -1.88
N VAL A 35 2.67 14.02 -1.36
CA VAL A 35 3.89 13.88 -0.54
C VAL A 35 4.74 12.72 -1.05
N LEU A 36 5.97 13.04 -1.41
CA LEU A 36 6.97 12.03 -1.73
C LEU A 36 7.48 11.40 -0.43
N ALA A 37 7.05 10.19 -0.12
CA ALA A 37 7.32 9.54 1.15
C ALA A 37 7.42 8.03 1.02
N ASP A 38 8.34 7.46 1.79
CA ASP A 38 8.44 6.01 2.00
C ASP A 38 7.48 5.60 3.11
N PHE A 39 6.66 4.57 2.86
CA PHE A 39 5.69 4.08 3.84
C PHE A 39 6.34 3.49 5.10
N THR A 40 7.64 3.20 5.06
CA THR A 40 8.41 2.72 6.22
C THR A 40 8.89 3.85 7.15
N ALA A 41 8.72 5.11 6.73
CA ALA A 41 9.12 6.31 7.48
C ALA A 41 8.27 7.50 7.02
N LEU A 42 7.01 7.55 7.43
CA LEU A 42 6.06 8.59 7.03
C LEU A 42 6.39 9.94 7.68
N PRO A 43 6.44 11.05 6.91
CA PRO A 43 6.81 12.37 7.43
C PRO A 43 5.64 13.09 8.11
N PHE A 44 4.90 12.39 8.94
CA PHE A 44 3.74 12.93 9.66
C PHE A 44 3.89 12.70 11.16
N GLU A 45 3.29 13.58 11.94
CA GLU A 45 3.19 13.43 13.39
C GLU A 45 2.33 12.21 13.77
N ASP A 46 2.51 11.73 15.00
CA ASP A 46 1.65 10.71 15.56
C ASP A 46 0.20 11.20 15.62
N ASP A 47 -0.75 10.29 15.54
CA ASP A 47 -2.18 10.59 15.73
C ASP A 47 -2.74 11.70 14.81
N THR A 48 -2.26 11.77 13.57
CA THR A 48 -2.63 12.81 12.60
C THR A 48 -3.94 12.48 11.86
N PHE A 49 -4.09 11.23 11.41
CA PHE A 49 -5.16 10.84 10.48
C PHE A 49 -6.25 10.01 11.16
N SER A 50 -7.51 10.24 10.77
CA SER A 50 -8.64 9.41 11.20
C SER A 50 -8.79 8.14 10.34
N LEU A 51 -8.29 8.18 9.10
CA LEU A 51 -8.31 7.07 8.15
C LEU A 51 -6.96 7.00 7.43
N VAL A 52 -6.39 5.82 7.35
CA VAL A 52 -5.25 5.51 6.49
C VAL A 52 -5.63 4.37 5.55
N VAL A 53 -5.29 4.51 4.28
CA VAL A 53 -5.40 3.43 3.28
C VAL A 53 -4.00 2.99 2.91
N PHE A 54 -3.67 1.74 3.22
CA PHE A 54 -2.38 1.14 2.96
C PHE A 54 -2.49 0.12 1.83
N ASP A 55 -1.99 0.50 0.65
CA ASP A 55 -1.94 -0.33 -0.57
C ASP A 55 -0.48 -0.47 -1.03
N PRO A 56 0.36 -1.20 -0.25
CA PRO A 56 1.78 -1.37 -0.58
C PRO A 56 1.96 -2.23 -1.83
N PRO A 57 3.15 -2.21 -2.45
CA PRO A 57 3.50 -3.18 -3.47
C PRO A 57 3.28 -4.61 -2.99
N HIS A 58 2.68 -5.44 -3.83
CA HIS A 58 2.43 -6.86 -3.53
C HIS A 58 3.28 -7.80 -4.40
N LEU A 59 4.03 -7.24 -5.36
CA LEU A 59 4.94 -7.97 -6.20
C LEU A 59 6.31 -8.05 -5.54
N LEU A 60 6.96 -9.21 -5.62
CA LEU A 60 8.34 -9.38 -5.19
C LEU A 60 9.28 -9.00 -6.33
N HIS A 61 10.31 -8.24 -6.00
CA HIS A 61 11.43 -7.99 -6.91
C HIS A 61 12.24 -9.28 -7.00
N ASN A 62 12.23 -9.90 -8.18
CA ASN A 62 13.14 -11.00 -8.46
C ASN A 62 14.48 -10.41 -8.91
N THR A 63 15.54 -10.67 -8.14
CA THR A 63 16.87 -10.11 -8.37
C THR A 63 17.51 -10.54 -9.70
N GLU A 64 16.93 -11.55 -10.38
CA GLU A 64 17.41 -12.04 -11.68
C GLU A 64 16.76 -11.36 -12.89
N SER A 65 15.73 -10.56 -12.69
CA SER A 65 15.09 -9.78 -13.75
C SER A 65 15.21 -8.28 -13.45
N GLU A 66 15.72 -7.51 -14.40
CA GLU A 66 15.58 -6.06 -14.34
C GLU A 66 14.10 -5.70 -14.14
N ILE A 67 13.83 -4.59 -13.43
CA ILE A 67 12.47 -4.07 -13.24
C ILE A 67 11.95 -3.55 -14.59
N THR A 68 11.69 -4.44 -15.51
CA THR A 68 11.27 -4.13 -16.88
C THR A 68 9.78 -4.38 -17.11
N GLY A 69 9.12 -5.09 -16.18
CA GLY A 69 7.69 -5.36 -16.30
C GLY A 69 6.87 -4.11 -16.03
N TRP A 70 5.97 -3.74 -16.96
CA TRP A 70 5.02 -2.64 -16.79
C TRP A 70 4.22 -2.71 -15.47
N GLN A 71 3.99 -3.91 -14.94
CA GLN A 71 3.34 -4.12 -13.65
C GLN A 71 4.18 -3.60 -12.49
N GLN A 72 5.51 -3.79 -12.51
CA GLN A 72 6.41 -3.28 -11.48
C GLN A 72 6.56 -1.76 -11.57
N ILE A 73 6.57 -1.21 -12.79
CA ILE A 73 6.54 0.25 -12.99
C ILE A 73 5.25 0.83 -12.40
N LYS A 74 4.12 0.18 -12.62
CA LYS A 74 2.81 0.65 -12.18
C LYS A 74 2.57 0.49 -10.69
N TYR A 75 2.94 -0.66 -10.13
CA TYR A 75 2.57 -1.03 -8.74
C TYR A 75 3.75 -1.01 -7.77
N GLY A 76 4.98 -0.87 -8.26
CA GLY A 76 6.17 -1.08 -7.46
C GLY A 76 6.43 -2.55 -7.15
N ALA A 77 7.51 -2.80 -6.43
CA ALA A 77 7.85 -4.14 -5.96
C ALA A 77 8.52 -4.06 -4.58
N LEU A 78 8.28 -5.08 -3.76
CA LEU A 78 8.94 -5.25 -2.48
C LEU A 78 10.33 -5.84 -2.68
N THR A 79 11.26 -5.52 -1.79
CA THR A 79 12.63 -6.04 -1.78
C THR A 79 12.71 -7.46 -1.21
N GLY A 80 13.92 -8.02 -1.13
CA GLY A 80 14.14 -9.32 -0.51
C GLY A 80 13.74 -9.39 0.98
N ASP A 81 13.82 -8.26 1.70
CA ASP A 81 13.39 -8.16 3.11
C ASP A 81 11.96 -7.59 3.26
N TRP A 82 11.06 -8.03 2.42
CA TRP A 82 9.67 -7.58 2.40
C TRP A 82 8.96 -7.69 3.77
N LYS A 83 9.38 -8.65 4.62
CA LYS A 83 8.80 -8.80 5.97
C LYS A 83 9.12 -7.60 6.85
N SER A 84 10.37 -7.15 6.84
CA SER A 84 10.80 -5.97 7.59
C SER A 84 10.13 -4.70 7.04
N GLU A 85 10.09 -4.56 5.72
CA GLU A 85 9.45 -3.41 5.07
C GLU A 85 7.97 -3.29 5.46
N LEU A 86 7.19 -4.36 5.28
CA LEU A 86 5.76 -4.34 5.61
C LEU A 86 5.50 -4.20 7.11
N ARG A 87 6.35 -4.78 7.97
CA ARG A 87 6.24 -4.59 9.43
C ARG A 87 6.41 -3.11 9.80
N LYS A 88 7.41 -2.44 9.24
CA LYS A 88 7.62 -1.00 9.43
C LYS A 88 6.43 -0.20 8.87
N GLY A 89 5.95 -0.56 7.68
CA GLY A 89 4.79 0.09 7.08
C GLY A 89 3.54 0.00 7.95
N PHE A 90 3.22 -1.16 8.50
CA PHE A 90 2.12 -1.29 9.46
C PHE A 90 2.35 -0.44 10.71
N ALA A 91 3.56 -0.45 11.27
CA ALA A 91 3.89 0.35 12.45
C ALA A 91 3.67 1.85 12.17
N GLU A 92 4.15 2.35 11.04
CA GLU A 92 3.97 3.74 10.63
C GLU A 92 2.49 4.09 10.37
N CYS A 93 1.74 3.22 9.68
CA CYS A 93 0.31 3.42 9.48
C CYS A 93 -0.43 3.55 10.82
N PHE A 94 -0.13 2.70 11.78
CA PHE A 94 -0.74 2.79 13.12
C PHE A 94 -0.21 3.96 13.93
N ARG A 95 1.05 4.36 13.77
CA ARG A 95 1.61 5.54 14.45
C ARG A 95 0.86 6.81 14.07
N VAL A 96 0.67 7.02 12.76
CA VAL A 96 0.03 8.25 12.24
C VAL A 96 -1.49 8.25 12.36
N LEU A 97 -2.12 7.11 12.63
CA LEU A 97 -3.55 7.04 12.93
C LEU A 97 -3.86 7.58 14.31
N LYS A 98 -4.95 8.34 14.44
CA LYS A 98 -5.54 8.72 15.73
C LYS A 98 -6.03 7.49 16.49
N PRO A 99 -6.18 7.56 17.82
CA PRO A 99 -6.97 6.59 18.57
C PRO A 99 -8.36 6.42 17.91
N ASP A 100 -8.86 5.20 17.85
CA ASP A 100 -10.09 4.82 17.13
C ASP A 100 -10.06 5.06 15.61
N GLY A 101 -8.91 5.46 15.07
CA GLY A 101 -8.71 5.62 13.62
C GLY A 101 -8.72 4.29 12.89
N VAL A 102 -9.09 4.35 11.62
CA VAL A 102 -9.31 3.18 10.76
C VAL A 102 -8.15 3.01 9.78
N LEU A 103 -7.56 1.80 9.74
CA LEU A 103 -6.66 1.38 8.68
C LEU A 103 -7.41 0.47 7.71
N ILE A 104 -7.49 0.86 6.43
CA ILE A 104 -7.91 -0.01 5.34
C ILE A 104 -6.64 -0.53 4.65
N PHE A 105 -6.43 -1.84 4.74
CA PHE A 105 -5.30 -2.51 4.12
C PHE A 105 -5.78 -3.30 2.89
N LYS A 106 -5.14 -3.05 1.76
CA LYS A 106 -5.40 -3.77 0.52
C LYS A 106 -4.20 -4.65 0.18
N TRP A 107 -4.46 -5.93 -0.09
CA TRP A 107 -3.43 -6.89 -0.43
C TRP A 107 -3.85 -7.81 -1.56
N ASN A 108 -2.96 -8.03 -2.53
CA ASN A 108 -3.13 -9.08 -3.53
C ASN A 108 -2.21 -10.25 -3.20
N GLU A 109 -2.78 -11.44 -2.96
CA GLU A 109 -2.05 -12.62 -2.49
C GLU A 109 -1.48 -13.50 -3.62
N THR A 110 -1.17 -12.92 -4.77
CA THR A 110 -0.58 -13.67 -5.89
C THR A 110 0.79 -14.24 -5.53
N ASN A 111 1.68 -13.44 -4.93
CA ASN A 111 3.01 -13.89 -4.51
C ASN A 111 3.05 -14.35 -3.05
N ILE A 112 2.43 -13.61 -2.16
CA ILE A 112 2.49 -13.86 -0.71
C ILE A 112 1.07 -13.97 -0.17
N LYS A 113 0.80 -15.04 0.57
CA LYS A 113 -0.51 -15.25 1.19
C LYS A 113 -0.83 -14.17 2.21
N VAL A 114 -2.08 -13.71 2.21
CA VAL A 114 -2.55 -12.71 3.18
C VAL A 114 -2.34 -13.14 4.63
N SER A 115 -2.44 -14.44 4.90
CA SER A 115 -2.19 -15.01 6.24
C SER A 115 -0.76 -14.79 6.75
N GLU A 116 0.23 -14.70 5.84
CA GLU A 116 1.61 -14.37 6.21
C GLU A 116 1.78 -12.87 6.48
N ILE A 117 1.07 -12.05 5.72
CA ILE A 117 1.09 -10.59 5.92
C ILE A 117 0.48 -10.20 7.26
N LEU A 118 -0.65 -10.80 7.63
CA LEU A 118 -1.33 -10.50 8.89
C LEU A 118 -0.51 -10.85 10.15
N LYS A 119 0.53 -11.67 10.02
CA LYS A 119 1.47 -11.95 11.12
C LYS A 119 2.50 -10.82 11.35
N LEU A 120 2.56 -9.84 10.45
CA LEU A 120 3.53 -8.74 10.52
C LEU A 120 3.08 -7.58 11.42
N THR A 121 1.83 -7.58 11.88
CA THR A 121 1.29 -6.60 12.82
C THR A 121 0.67 -7.30 14.03
N PRO A 122 0.83 -6.73 15.25
CA PRO A 122 0.16 -7.26 16.44
C PRO A 122 -1.33 -6.91 16.49
N VAL A 123 -1.77 -5.91 15.70
CA VAL A 123 -3.16 -5.47 15.66
C VAL A 123 -3.96 -6.47 14.83
N LYS A 124 -5.05 -6.99 15.42
CA LYS A 124 -5.92 -7.93 14.72
C LYS A 124 -6.92 -7.20 13.82
N PRO A 125 -7.18 -7.72 12.61
CA PRO A 125 -8.20 -7.14 11.75
C PRO A 125 -9.60 -7.27 12.38
N LEU A 126 -10.44 -6.26 12.13
CA LEU A 126 -11.83 -6.24 12.58
C LEU A 126 -12.74 -6.95 11.58
N VAL A 127 -12.63 -6.56 10.31
CA VAL A 127 -13.40 -7.12 9.19
C VAL A 127 -12.54 -7.20 7.94
N GLY A 128 -12.96 -8.02 6.99
CA GLY A 128 -12.29 -8.12 5.70
C GLY A 128 -13.15 -8.78 4.64
N HIS A 129 -12.82 -8.51 3.38
CA HIS A 129 -13.51 -9.06 2.23
C HIS A 129 -12.52 -9.38 1.11
N LYS A 130 -12.69 -10.53 0.48
CA LYS A 130 -11.97 -10.92 -0.73
C LYS A 130 -12.79 -10.52 -1.95
N SER A 131 -12.21 -9.73 -2.85
CA SER A 131 -12.87 -9.26 -4.07
C SER A 131 -13.10 -10.41 -5.05
N GLY A 132 -14.35 -10.86 -5.19
CA GLY A 132 -14.79 -11.83 -6.19
C GLY A 132 -14.15 -13.21 -6.07
N LYS A 133 -14.73 -14.20 -6.75
CA LYS A 133 -14.28 -15.62 -6.68
C LYS A 133 -12.91 -15.87 -7.34
N ARG A 134 -12.53 -15.05 -8.32
CA ARG A 134 -11.29 -15.19 -9.11
C ARG A 134 -10.22 -14.18 -8.73
N SER A 135 -10.54 -13.21 -7.87
CA SER A 135 -9.59 -12.19 -7.43
C SER A 135 -8.80 -12.70 -6.24
N ASN A 136 -7.50 -12.41 -6.25
CA ASN A 136 -6.61 -12.64 -5.11
C ASN A 136 -6.50 -11.39 -4.21
N THR A 137 -7.36 -10.38 -4.42
CA THR A 137 -7.31 -9.12 -3.69
C THR A 137 -8.19 -9.17 -2.45
N HIS A 138 -7.61 -8.82 -1.33
CA HIS A 138 -8.26 -8.69 -0.02
C HIS A 138 -8.33 -7.22 0.37
N TRP A 139 -9.44 -6.84 0.97
CA TRP A 139 -9.65 -5.57 1.65
C TRP A 139 -9.87 -5.87 3.13
N ILE A 140 -9.05 -5.30 3.99
CA ILE A 140 -9.00 -5.65 5.40
C ILE A 140 -9.02 -4.36 6.20
N CYS A 141 -9.89 -4.31 7.20
CA CYS A 141 -10.07 -3.16 8.06
C CYS A 141 -9.55 -3.45 9.47
N PHE A 142 -8.80 -2.50 10.01
CA PHE A 142 -8.33 -2.50 11.39
C PHE A 142 -8.77 -1.21 12.07
N ILE A 143 -8.90 -1.25 13.40
CA ILE A 143 -9.08 -0.07 14.24
C ILE A 143 -7.89 0.03 15.19
N LYS A 144 -7.32 1.23 15.32
CA LYS A 144 -6.30 1.53 16.31
C LYS A 144 -6.97 1.66 17.67
N ASN A 145 -6.55 0.85 18.64
CA ASN A 145 -6.99 0.95 20.03
C ASN A 145 -6.20 2.01 20.75
#